data_57a16c4a568572c1976ce79ca2c85378
#
_entry.id   57a16c4a568572c1976ce79ca2c85378
#
_cell.length_a   1.000
_cell.length_b   1.000
_cell.length_c   1.000
_cell.angle_alpha   90.00
_cell.angle_beta   90.00
_cell.angle_gamma   90.00
#
_symmetry.space_group_name_H-M   'P 1'
#
loop_
_entity.id
_entity.type
_entity.pdbx_description
1 polymer ?
#
loop_
_entity_poly.entity_id
_entity_poly.type
_entity_poly.pdbx_seq_one_letter_code
_entity_poly.pdbx_strand_id
1 'polypeptide(L)'
;MLEFKLSIKNLLGAKLRTFLNLFVLSISFVVIILLNSLMDGWDDQAKKDSINWEYGYGHLINNNYDPLDPFTINDGHSKIPQGSENLLPILVHQGSIYPKGRMINIKVNGTFPDQDLLKLPLNETLKSSSKYPVII
;
A
#
# COMPACT_ATOMS: atom_id res chain seq x y z
N MET A 1 9.24 26.18 -48.21
CA MET A 1 8.46 25.09 -48.86
C MET A 1 9.34 24.04 -49.55
N LEU A 2 10.46 24.40 -50.16
CA LEU A 2 11.34 23.45 -50.86
C LEU A 2 12.03 22.47 -49.88
N GLU A 3 12.48 22.97 -48.74
CA GLU A 3 13.17 22.18 -47.68
C GLU A 3 12.28 21.08 -47.11
N PHE A 4 11.01 21.39 -46.84
CA PHE A 4 10.04 20.42 -46.33
C PHE A 4 9.77 19.29 -47.34
N LYS A 5 9.69 19.65 -48.63
CA LYS A 5 9.50 18.69 -49.73
C LYS A 5 10.70 17.76 -49.92
N LEU A 6 11.90 18.30 -49.75
CA LEU A 6 13.15 17.53 -49.78
C LEU A 6 13.27 16.58 -48.59
N SER A 7 12.93 17.04 -47.40
CA SER A 7 12.91 16.22 -46.19
C SER A 7 11.95 15.02 -46.31
N ILE A 8 10.75 15.25 -46.80
CA ILE A 8 9.77 14.17 -47.03
C ILE A 8 10.29 13.18 -48.07
N LYS A 9 10.92 13.67 -49.18
CA LYS A 9 11.45 12.81 -50.22
C LYS A 9 12.61 11.94 -49.75
N ASN A 10 13.47 12.46 -48.86
CA ASN A 10 14.54 11.70 -48.20
C ASN A 10 13.99 10.67 -47.23
N LEU A 11 12.96 11.01 -46.46
CA LEU A 11 12.25 10.08 -45.55
C LEU A 11 11.64 8.90 -46.33
N LEU A 12 10.98 9.19 -47.46
CA LEU A 12 10.38 8.17 -48.32
C LEU A 12 11.44 7.32 -49.07
N GLY A 13 12.62 7.91 -49.40
CA GLY A 13 13.74 7.17 -49.99
C GLY A 13 14.37 6.14 -49.09
N ALA A 14 14.37 6.36 -47.77
CA ALA A 14 14.92 5.46 -46.74
C ALA A 14 13.85 4.54 -46.11
N LYS A 15 12.96 4.00 -46.95
CA LYS A 15 11.74 3.27 -46.51
C LYS A 15 11.92 2.32 -45.31
N LEU A 16 12.90 1.44 -45.35
CA LEU A 16 13.13 0.48 -44.31
C LEU A 16 13.60 1.14 -42.97
N ARG A 17 14.53 2.08 -43.08
CA ARG A 17 15.07 2.80 -41.93
C ARG A 17 14.01 3.65 -41.24
N THR A 18 13.18 4.34 -42.03
CA THR A 18 12.08 5.16 -41.49
C THR A 18 11.02 4.31 -40.85
N PHE A 19 10.67 3.16 -41.43
CA PHE A 19 9.73 2.21 -40.88
C PHE A 19 10.23 1.64 -39.53
N LEU A 20 11.49 1.22 -39.47
CA LEU A 20 12.09 0.69 -38.25
C LEU A 20 12.12 1.74 -37.11
N ASN A 21 12.49 2.98 -37.44
CA ASN A 21 12.48 4.05 -36.43
C ASN A 21 11.08 4.34 -35.94
N LEU A 22 10.08 4.41 -36.80
CA LEU A 22 8.69 4.61 -36.43
C LEU A 22 8.17 3.46 -35.57
N PHE A 23 8.51 2.23 -35.92
CA PHE A 23 8.12 1.03 -35.20
C PHE A 23 8.71 1.01 -33.79
N VAL A 24 10.01 1.28 -33.63
CA VAL A 24 10.67 1.36 -32.32
C VAL A 24 10.07 2.48 -31.47
N LEU A 25 9.83 3.65 -32.05
CA LEU A 25 9.20 4.77 -31.36
C LEU A 25 7.78 4.43 -30.89
N SER A 26 7.01 3.78 -31.74
CA SER A 26 5.63 3.36 -31.40
C SER A 26 5.62 2.33 -30.26
N ILE A 27 6.51 1.33 -30.31
CA ILE A 27 6.63 0.34 -29.23
C ILE A 27 7.06 1.02 -27.93
N SER A 28 8.06 1.89 -27.99
CA SER A 28 8.54 2.61 -26.80
C SER A 28 7.43 3.42 -26.14
N PHE A 29 6.61 4.09 -26.94
CA PHE A 29 5.46 4.86 -26.47
C PHE A 29 4.40 3.97 -25.80
N VAL A 30 4.07 2.84 -26.42
CA VAL A 30 3.14 1.84 -25.83
C VAL A 30 3.66 1.30 -24.51
N VAL A 31 4.96 0.95 -24.44
CA VAL A 31 5.58 0.44 -23.22
C VAL A 31 5.53 1.48 -22.09
N ILE A 32 5.81 2.74 -22.39
CA ILE A 32 5.75 3.81 -21.39
C ILE A 32 4.31 3.96 -20.83
N ILE A 33 3.32 3.96 -21.70
CA ILE A 33 1.90 4.06 -21.28
C ILE A 33 1.51 2.85 -20.42
N LEU A 34 1.90 1.64 -20.82
CA LEU A 34 1.62 0.43 -20.05
C LEU A 34 2.27 0.46 -18.66
N LEU A 35 3.53 0.86 -18.58
CA LEU A 35 4.24 0.96 -17.30
C LEU A 35 3.61 2.00 -16.38
N ASN A 36 3.27 3.17 -16.90
CA ASN A 36 2.60 4.20 -16.10
C ASN A 36 1.24 3.71 -15.59
N SER A 37 0.42 3.10 -16.45
CA SER A 37 -0.88 2.56 -16.06
C SER A 37 -0.76 1.44 -15.03
N LEU A 38 0.27 0.60 -15.13
CA LEU A 38 0.55 -0.44 -14.14
C LEU A 38 0.94 0.16 -12.78
N MET A 39 1.80 1.18 -12.80
CA MET A 39 2.22 1.87 -11.57
C MET A 39 1.05 2.57 -10.89
N ASP A 40 0.22 3.29 -11.64
CA ASP A 40 -0.97 3.95 -11.12
C ASP A 40 -1.96 2.94 -10.51
N GLY A 41 -2.17 1.81 -11.20
CA GLY A 41 -3.01 0.74 -10.70
C GLY A 41 -2.48 0.10 -9.42
N TRP A 42 -1.18 -0.05 -9.30
CA TRP A 42 -0.54 -0.60 -8.11
C TRP A 42 -0.60 0.37 -6.92
N ASP A 43 -0.36 1.65 -7.16
CA ASP A 43 -0.47 2.70 -6.13
C ASP A 43 -1.90 2.80 -5.60
N ASP A 44 -2.89 2.80 -6.48
CA ASP A 44 -4.31 2.77 -6.11
C ASP A 44 -4.69 1.54 -5.28
N GLN A 45 -4.18 0.37 -5.65
CA GLN A 45 -4.43 -0.86 -4.91
C GLN A 45 -3.76 -0.84 -3.54
N ALA A 46 -2.48 -0.47 -3.47
CA ALA A 46 -1.74 -0.35 -2.21
C ALA A 46 -2.41 0.63 -1.24
N LYS A 47 -2.91 1.76 -1.76
CA LYS A 47 -3.65 2.75 -0.99
C LYS A 47 -4.97 2.21 -0.44
N LYS A 48 -5.74 1.49 -1.27
CA LYS A 48 -6.98 0.84 -0.83
C LYS A 48 -6.72 -0.24 0.22
N ASP A 49 -5.68 -1.02 0.05
CA ASP A 49 -5.31 -2.08 0.98
C ASP A 49 -4.87 -1.49 2.32
N SER A 50 -4.03 -0.45 2.32
CA SER A 50 -3.64 0.25 3.54
C SER A 50 -4.85 0.83 4.29
N ILE A 51 -5.79 1.45 3.58
CA ILE A 51 -7.02 1.99 4.19
C ILE A 51 -7.88 0.89 4.76
N ASN A 52 -8.07 -0.20 4.03
CA ASN A 52 -9.01 -1.25 4.42
C ASN A 52 -8.47 -2.17 5.53
N TRP A 53 -7.15 -2.39 5.58
CA TRP A 53 -6.57 -3.44 6.41
C TRP A 53 -5.70 -2.94 7.55
N GLU A 54 -5.13 -1.74 7.45
CA GLU A 54 -4.09 -1.33 8.39
C GLU A 54 -4.37 0.01 9.06
N TYR A 55 -4.59 1.06 8.28
CA TYR A 55 -4.59 2.43 8.83
C TYR A 55 -5.95 3.12 8.82
N GLY A 56 -6.94 2.58 8.11
CA GLY A 56 -8.16 3.35 7.87
C GLY A 56 -7.86 4.65 7.12
N TYR A 57 -8.60 5.70 7.42
CA TYR A 57 -8.38 7.03 6.84
C TYR A 57 -7.38 7.89 7.62
N GLY A 58 -6.90 7.42 8.75
CA GLY A 58 -5.92 8.12 9.55
C GLY A 58 -5.85 7.59 10.98
N HIS A 59 -4.81 8.03 11.70
CA HIS A 59 -4.56 7.65 13.08
C HIS A 59 -4.60 8.87 13.98
N LEU A 60 -5.27 8.74 15.12
CA LEU A 60 -5.11 9.64 16.25
C LEU A 60 -4.14 8.99 17.23
N ILE A 61 -3.01 9.61 17.42
CA ILE A 61 -1.97 9.15 18.34
C ILE A 61 -1.75 10.21 19.44
N ASN A 62 -1.35 9.75 20.61
CA ASN A 62 -0.92 10.65 21.67
C ASN A 62 0.39 11.34 21.27
N ASN A 63 0.56 12.59 21.68
CA ASN A 63 1.76 13.37 21.38
C ASN A 63 3.04 12.78 21.99
N ASN A 64 2.90 11.98 23.05
CA ASN A 64 4.00 11.28 23.72
C ASN A 64 4.35 9.92 23.09
N TYR A 65 3.59 9.48 22.08
CA TYR A 65 3.82 8.21 21.40
C TYR A 65 4.70 8.43 20.17
N ASP A 66 5.86 7.78 20.15
CA ASP A 66 6.73 7.70 18.97
C ASP A 66 6.66 6.26 18.39
N PRO A 67 6.17 6.09 17.15
CA PRO A 67 6.11 4.78 16.50
C PRO A 67 7.48 4.11 16.33
N LEU A 68 8.56 4.87 16.37
CA LEU A 68 9.93 4.39 16.18
C LEU A 68 10.60 4.03 17.52
N ASP A 69 10.06 4.52 18.65
CA ASP A 69 10.57 4.21 19.99
C ASP A 69 9.63 3.26 20.74
N PRO A 70 10.03 1.99 20.91
CA PRO A 70 9.23 0.99 21.62
C PRO A 70 8.91 1.37 23.07
N PHE A 71 9.73 2.17 23.70
CA PHE A 71 9.56 2.54 25.12
C PHE A 71 8.42 3.54 25.33
N THR A 72 8.00 4.26 24.30
CA THR A 72 6.89 5.22 24.35
C THR A 72 5.51 4.57 24.26
N ILE A 73 5.42 3.27 24.01
CA ILE A 73 4.14 2.54 23.89
C ILE A 73 3.31 2.64 25.16
N ASN A 74 3.95 2.52 26.33
CA ASN A 74 3.24 2.57 27.62
C ASN A 74 2.71 3.97 27.94
N ASP A 75 3.44 5.01 27.57
CA ASP A 75 3.11 6.41 27.85
C ASP A 75 2.20 7.02 26.77
N GLY A 76 2.10 6.33 25.62
CA GLY A 76 1.34 6.76 24.46
C GLY A 76 -0.16 6.45 24.48
N HIS A 77 -0.67 5.86 25.57
CA HIS A 77 -2.10 5.55 25.67
C HIS A 77 -2.94 6.82 25.80
N SER A 78 -4.01 6.88 25.03
CA SER A 78 -5.02 7.95 25.08
C SER A 78 -6.40 7.40 25.34
N LYS A 79 -7.23 8.21 25.98
CA LYS A 79 -8.68 7.92 26.05
C LYS A 79 -9.31 8.33 24.70
N ILE A 80 -10.31 7.56 24.27
CA ILE A 80 -11.09 7.90 23.09
C ILE A 80 -11.79 9.25 23.35
N PRO A 81 -11.66 10.23 22.44
CA PRO A 81 -12.36 11.51 22.59
C PRO A 81 -13.89 11.29 22.58
N GLN A 82 -14.61 12.04 23.41
CA GLN A 82 -16.08 11.97 23.42
C GLN A 82 -16.63 12.48 22.09
N GLY A 83 -17.62 11.78 21.51
CA GLY A 83 -18.24 12.14 20.23
C GLY A 83 -17.53 11.60 18.98
N SER A 84 -16.62 10.67 19.13
CA SER A 84 -15.87 10.03 18.03
C SER A 84 -16.44 8.65 17.68
N GLU A 85 -17.63 8.63 17.11
CA GLU A 85 -18.32 7.37 16.72
C GLU A 85 -17.58 6.59 15.61
N ASN A 86 -16.69 7.27 14.88
CA ASN A 86 -15.94 6.70 13.75
C ASN A 86 -14.47 6.38 14.08
N LEU A 87 -14.13 6.23 15.35
CA LEU A 87 -12.80 5.87 15.79
C LEU A 87 -12.77 4.44 16.33
N LEU A 88 -11.86 3.65 15.78
CA LEU A 88 -11.55 2.31 16.28
C LEU A 88 -10.34 2.38 17.20
N PRO A 89 -10.48 2.03 18.49
CA PRO A 89 -9.33 1.92 19.38
C PRO A 89 -8.49 0.71 18.98
N ILE A 90 -7.22 0.94 18.77
CA ILE A 90 -6.25 -0.10 18.45
C ILE A 90 -5.23 -0.15 19.59
N LEU A 91 -5.12 -1.31 20.23
CA LEU A 91 -4.07 -1.57 21.21
C LEU A 91 -2.82 -2.02 20.46
N VAL A 92 -1.75 -1.26 20.57
CA VAL A 92 -0.46 -1.61 19.98
C VAL A 92 0.43 -2.23 21.04
N HIS A 93 0.96 -3.41 20.77
CA HIS A 93 1.94 -4.07 21.62
C HIS A 93 3.10 -4.62 20.78
N GLN A 94 4.31 -4.54 21.33
CA GLN A 94 5.47 -5.16 20.70
C GLN A 94 5.79 -6.48 21.41
N GLY A 95 6.20 -7.45 20.60
CA GLY A 95 6.59 -8.76 21.09
C GLY A 95 7.67 -9.38 20.21
N SER A 96 8.18 -10.52 20.64
CA SER A 96 9.12 -11.30 19.85
C SER A 96 8.62 -12.72 19.70
N ILE A 97 8.70 -13.24 18.50
CA ILE A 97 8.43 -14.64 18.20
C ILE A 97 9.70 -15.35 17.77
N TYR A 98 9.74 -16.65 17.96
CA TYR A 98 10.92 -17.49 17.68
C TYR A 98 10.61 -18.58 16.65
N PRO A 99 10.22 -18.25 15.41
CA PRO A 99 9.97 -19.27 14.40
C PRO A 99 11.29 -19.95 14.02
N LYS A 100 11.31 -21.29 14.15
CA LYS A 100 12.50 -22.11 13.83
C LYS A 100 13.78 -21.65 14.54
N GLY A 101 13.65 -21.13 15.77
CA GLY A 101 14.78 -20.68 16.59
C GLY A 101 15.39 -19.33 16.22
N ARG A 102 14.78 -18.59 15.31
CA ARG A 102 15.18 -17.20 14.99
C ARG A 102 14.24 -16.22 15.68
N MET A 103 14.81 -15.24 16.37
CA MET A 103 14.05 -14.15 16.96
C MET A 103 13.59 -13.17 15.89
N ILE A 104 12.28 -12.92 15.86
CA ILE A 104 11.66 -11.91 14.99
C ILE A 104 10.83 -10.99 15.87
N ASN A 105 11.09 -9.70 15.81
CA ASN A 105 10.26 -8.71 16.48
C ASN A 105 8.97 -8.52 15.68
N ILE A 106 7.85 -8.53 16.40
CA ILE A 106 6.52 -8.34 15.84
C ILE A 106 5.81 -7.20 16.54
N LYS A 107 4.97 -6.52 15.77
CA LYS A 107 3.99 -5.57 16.30
C LYS A 107 2.62 -6.24 16.27
N VAL A 108 1.96 -6.29 17.43
CA VAL A 108 0.63 -6.87 17.58
C VAL A 108 -0.37 -5.74 17.73
N ASN A 109 -1.35 -5.71 16.84
CA ASN A 109 -2.45 -4.76 16.88
C ASN A 109 -3.69 -5.49 17.39
N GLY A 110 -4.20 -5.11 18.56
CA GLY A 110 -5.44 -5.62 19.12
C GLY A 110 -6.60 -4.70 18.77
N THR A 111 -7.71 -5.27 18.31
CA THR A 111 -8.94 -4.55 18.01
C THR A 111 -10.17 -5.31 18.48
N PHE A 112 -11.32 -4.64 18.52
CA PHE A 112 -12.59 -5.29 18.86
C PHE A 112 -13.07 -6.21 17.74
N PRO A 113 -13.65 -7.38 18.07
CA PRO A 113 -14.10 -8.34 17.06
C PRO A 113 -15.36 -7.90 16.28
N ASP A 114 -16.13 -6.98 16.80
CA ASP A 114 -17.39 -6.47 16.27
C ASP A 114 -17.25 -5.13 15.51
N GLN A 115 -16.02 -4.76 15.15
CA GLN A 115 -15.74 -3.54 14.40
C GLN A 115 -15.97 -3.73 12.89
N ASP A 116 -16.43 -2.67 12.21
CA ASP A 116 -16.69 -2.64 10.77
C ASP A 116 -15.80 -1.65 10.00
N LEU A 117 -14.92 -0.92 10.69
CA LEU A 117 -14.09 0.11 10.08
C LEU A 117 -12.93 -0.47 9.25
N LEU A 118 -12.34 -1.58 9.71
CA LEU A 118 -11.32 -2.32 9.00
C LEU A 118 -11.90 -3.62 8.45
N LYS A 119 -11.59 -3.96 7.21
CA LYS A 119 -12.06 -5.19 6.54
C LYS A 119 -11.25 -6.43 6.96
N LEU A 120 -11.07 -6.61 8.25
CA LEU A 120 -10.36 -7.77 8.77
C LEU A 120 -11.25 -9.02 8.73
N PRO A 121 -10.70 -10.24 8.45
CA PRO A 121 -11.46 -11.48 8.43
C PRO A 121 -11.77 -12.00 9.85
N LEU A 122 -12.39 -11.14 10.67
CA LEU A 122 -12.68 -11.41 12.09
C LEU A 122 -13.63 -12.60 12.27
N ASN A 123 -14.54 -12.81 11.32
CA ASN A 123 -15.46 -13.95 11.36
C ASN A 123 -14.75 -15.32 11.28
N GLU A 124 -13.59 -15.37 10.64
CA GLU A 124 -12.77 -16.59 10.57
C GLU A 124 -12.01 -16.82 11.87
N THR A 125 -11.52 -15.75 12.48
CA THR A 125 -10.85 -15.83 13.79
C THR A 125 -11.79 -16.23 14.91
N LEU A 126 -13.03 -15.74 14.92
CA LEU A 126 -14.05 -16.08 15.89
C LEU A 126 -14.49 -17.56 15.80
N LYS A 127 -14.38 -18.19 14.64
CA LYS A 127 -14.64 -19.63 14.44
C LYS A 127 -13.48 -20.51 14.85
N SER A 128 -12.32 -19.95 15.12
CA SER A 128 -11.14 -20.70 15.58
C SER A 128 -11.39 -21.25 16.98
N SER A 129 -11.04 -22.52 17.19
CA SER A 129 -11.07 -23.16 18.52
C SER A 129 -9.91 -22.70 19.41
N SER A 130 -9.05 -21.83 18.93
CA SER A 130 -7.93 -21.28 19.70
C SER A 130 -8.43 -20.30 20.76
N LYS A 131 -7.84 -20.37 21.96
CA LYS A 131 -8.14 -19.43 23.06
C LYS A 131 -7.77 -17.98 22.72
N TYR A 132 -6.78 -17.80 21.86
CA TYR A 132 -6.27 -16.50 21.40
C TYR A 132 -6.06 -16.57 19.89
N PRO A 133 -7.11 -16.35 19.09
CA PRO A 133 -6.97 -16.37 17.63
C PRO A 133 -6.20 -15.11 17.16
N VAL A 134 -5.30 -15.31 16.22
CA VAL A 134 -4.47 -14.24 15.62
C VAL A 134 -4.56 -14.32 14.11
N ILE A 135 -4.63 -13.18 13.46
CA ILE A 135 -4.49 -13.02 12.01
C ILE A 135 -3.02 -12.64 11.74
N ILE A 136 -2.38 -13.36 10.84
CA ILE A 136 -0.98 -13.13 10.44
C ILE A 136 -0.95 -12.73 8.98
#